data_228a5158bfcc7963b8cba27a95088551
#
_entry.id   228a5158bfcc7963b8cba27a95088551
#
_cell.length_a   1.000
_cell.length_b   1.000
_cell.length_c   1.000
_cell.angle_alpha   90.00
_cell.angle_beta   90.00
_cell.angle_gamma   90.00
#
_symmetry.space_group_name_H-M   'P 1'
#
loop_
_entity.id
_entity.type
_entity.pdbx_description
1 polymer ?
#
loop_
_entity_poly.entity_id
_entity_poly.type
_entity_poly.pdbx_seq_one_letter_code
_entity_poly.pdbx_strand_id
1 'polypeptide(L)'
;MPFVTVKTNGFSNDVNVSEKLANAVADALGKPVSYVCAEVKYNENLAFGGSKQTKGAWIELASIGFRNKQEVVQILTDFAVENFGAEREFVCIALNDLSASDVAHGGHLFG
;
A
#
# COMPACT_ATOMS: atom_id res chain seq x y z
N MET A 1 5.36 -12.66 2.64
CA MET A 1 4.10 -12.41 1.91
C MET A 1 3.64 -11.00 2.19
N PRO A 2 3.90 -10.02 1.34
CA PRO A 2 3.40 -8.66 1.56
C PRO A 2 1.92 -8.53 1.20
N PHE A 3 1.20 -7.79 2.03
CA PHE A 3 -0.18 -7.41 1.76
C PHE A 3 -0.30 -5.89 1.87
N VAL A 4 -0.76 -5.24 0.79
CA VAL A 4 -0.94 -3.80 0.78
C VAL A 4 -2.38 -3.44 0.42
N THR A 5 -2.97 -2.55 1.21
CA THR A 5 -4.30 -2.01 0.96
C THR A 5 -4.20 -0.49 0.90
N VAL A 6 -4.75 0.09 -0.15
CA VAL A 6 -4.91 1.54 -0.28
C VAL A 6 -6.40 1.87 -0.22
N LYS A 7 -6.77 2.73 0.73
CA LYS A 7 -8.12 3.32 0.80
C LYS A 7 -7.98 4.79 0.44
N THR A 8 -8.72 5.23 -0.57
CA THR A 8 -8.59 6.60 -1.07
C THR A 8 -9.94 7.16 -1.51
N ASN A 9 -10.08 8.48 -1.38
CA ASN A 9 -11.18 9.23 -1.97
C ASN A 9 -10.77 9.87 -3.31
N GLY A 10 -9.53 9.63 -3.74
CA GLY A 10 -9.09 9.95 -5.10
C GLY A 10 -9.49 8.87 -6.08
N PHE A 11 -9.06 8.99 -7.32
CA PHE A 11 -9.43 8.05 -8.37
C PHE A 11 -8.30 7.90 -9.38
N SER A 12 -8.12 6.67 -9.88
CA SER A 12 -7.23 6.38 -11.01
C SER A 12 -8.02 5.76 -12.13
N ASN A 13 -7.80 6.23 -13.35
CA ASN A 13 -8.38 5.64 -14.57
C ASN A 13 -7.65 4.37 -15.01
N ASP A 14 -6.50 4.08 -14.40
CA ASP A 14 -5.68 2.96 -14.80
C ASP A 14 -6.30 1.65 -14.31
N VAL A 15 -6.75 0.81 -15.24
CA VAL A 15 -7.35 -0.49 -14.90
C VAL A 15 -6.34 -1.45 -14.28
N ASN A 16 -5.04 -1.17 -14.41
CA ASN A 16 -3.97 -1.99 -13.86
C ASN A 16 -3.35 -1.38 -12.60
N VAL A 17 -4.03 -0.45 -11.93
CA VAL A 17 -3.47 0.27 -10.79
C VAL A 17 -3.08 -0.66 -9.64
N SER A 18 -3.85 -1.71 -9.37
CA SER A 18 -3.52 -2.66 -8.30
C SER A 18 -2.29 -3.48 -8.64
N GLU A 19 -2.11 -3.85 -9.92
CA GLU A 19 -0.91 -4.55 -10.38
C GLU A 19 0.33 -3.64 -10.29
N LYS A 20 0.19 -2.36 -10.64
CA LYS A 20 1.25 -1.38 -10.48
C LYS A 20 1.63 -1.18 -9.02
N LEU A 21 0.63 -1.16 -8.14
CA LEU A 21 0.86 -1.08 -6.70
C LEU A 21 1.64 -2.30 -6.21
N ALA A 22 1.26 -3.49 -6.66
CA ALA A 22 1.96 -4.72 -6.30
C ALA A 22 3.43 -4.67 -6.74
N ASN A 23 3.71 -4.19 -7.95
CA ASN A 23 5.07 -4.06 -8.45
C ASN A 23 5.88 -3.03 -7.65
N ALA A 24 5.26 -1.89 -7.30
CA ALA A 24 5.92 -0.88 -6.48
C ALA A 24 6.32 -1.42 -5.11
N VAL A 25 5.42 -2.18 -4.48
CA VAL A 25 5.69 -2.82 -3.18
C VAL A 25 6.79 -3.88 -3.30
N ALA A 26 6.73 -4.72 -4.32
CA ALA A 26 7.74 -5.74 -4.57
C ALA A 26 9.14 -5.12 -4.71
N ASP A 27 9.24 -4.05 -5.49
CA ASP A 27 10.51 -3.34 -5.70
C ASP A 27 11.00 -2.68 -4.40
N ALA A 28 10.09 -2.02 -3.67
CA ALA A 28 10.43 -1.35 -2.42
C ALA A 28 10.94 -2.31 -1.36
N LEU A 29 10.37 -3.52 -1.30
CA LEU A 29 10.74 -4.53 -0.31
C LEU A 29 11.84 -5.47 -0.79
N GLY A 30 12.19 -5.45 -2.08
CA GLY A 30 13.13 -6.39 -2.66
C GLY A 30 12.60 -7.82 -2.63
N LYS A 31 11.30 -8.00 -2.89
CA LYS A 31 10.64 -9.30 -2.86
C LYS A 31 9.97 -9.59 -4.20
N PRO A 32 9.79 -10.88 -4.56
CA PRO A 32 9.10 -11.22 -5.81
C PRO A 32 7.66 -10.73 -5.82
N VAL A 33 7.22 -10.15 -6.92
CA VAL A 33 5.85 -9.66 -7.07
C VAL A 33 4.82 -10.77 -6.95
N SER A 34 5.21 -12.00 -7.27
CA SER A 34 4.33 -13.18 -7.17
C SER A 34 3.84 -13.45 -5.73
N TYR A 35 4.50 -12.87 -4.73
CA TYR A 35 4.09 -13.00 -3.34
C TYR A 35 3.26 -11.83 -2.83
N VAL A 36 3.06 -10.79 -3.64
CA VAL A 36 2.38 -9.58 -3.18
C VAL A 36 0.88 -9.67 -3.45
N CYS A 37 0.09 -9.39 -2.42
CA CYS A 37 -1.34 -9.15 -2.55
C CYS A 37 -1.60 -7.66 -2.42
N ALA A 38 -2.23 -7.05 -3.43
CA ALA A 38 -2.49 -5.62 -3.46
C ALA A 38 -3.96 -5.34 -3.70
N GLU A 39 -4.50 -4.41 -2.92
CA GLU A 39 -5.90 -4.01 -3.01
C GLU A 39 -6.00 -2.50 -3.05
N VAL A 40 -6.83 -1.97 -3.94
CA VAL A 40 -7.18 -0.55 -3.99
C VAL A 40 -8.69 -0.41 -3.77
N LYS A 41 -9.06 0.35 -2.75
CA LYS A 41 -10.47 0.62 -2.42
C LYS A 41 -10.75 2.11 -2.59
N TYR A 42 -11.72 2.41 -3.43
CA TYR A 42 -12.20 3.78 -3.61
C TYR A 42 -13.40 4.03 -2.72
N ASN A 43 -13.36 5.13 -1.97
CA ASN A 43 -14.49 5.55 -1.16
C ASN A 43 -14.54 7.08 -1.15
N GLU A 44 -15.47 7.64 -1.89
CA GLU A 44 -15.64 9.09 -2.01
C GLU A 44 -16.07 9.75 -0.69
N ASN A 45 -16.48 8.95 0.29
CA ASN A 45 -16.90 9.44 1.60
C ASN A 45 -15.77 9.48 2.63
N LEU A 46 -14.54 9.09 2.24
CA LEU A 46 -13.40 9.30 3.13
C LEU A 46 -13.11 10.79 3.26
N ALA A 47 -12.89 11.22 4.49
CA ALA A 47 -12.52 12.60 4.79
C ALA A 47 -11.12 12.65 5.37
N PHE A 48 -10.30 13.53 4.80
CA PHE A 48 -8.93 13.76 5.29
C PHE A 48 -8.87 15.19 5.83
N GLY A 49 -8.36 15.34 7.04
CA GLY A 49 -8.34 16.64 7.69
C GLY A 49 -9.74 17.21 7.91
N GLY A 50 -10.73 16.33 8.05
CA GLY A 50 -12.12 16.73 8.25
C GLY A 50 -12.88 17.10 6.98
N SER A 51 -12.31 16.87 5.79
CA SER A 51 -12.97 17.25 4.52
C SER A 51 -12.89 16.13 3.48
N LYS A 52 -14.03 15.84 2.85
CA LYS A 52 -14.08 14.93 1.70
C LYS A 52 -13.51 15.58 0.43
N GLN A 53 -13.34 16.89 0.42
CA GLN A 53 -12.76 17.62 -0.71
C GLN A 53 -11.25 17.46 -0.76
N THR A 54 -10.62 17.18 0.38
CA THR A 54 -9.20 16.90 0.45
C THR A 54 -8.94 15.48 -0.03
N LYS A 55 -8.15 15.33 -1.09
CA LYS A 55 -7.80 14.00 -1.60
C LYS A 55 -6.60 13.44 -0.85
N GLY A 56 -6.75 12.23 -0.38
CA GLY A 56 -5.73 11.55 0.40
C GLY A 56 -5.78 10.05 0.20
N ALA A 57 -4.94 9.35 0.95
CA ALA A 57 -4.90 7.90 0.95
C ALA A 57 -4.50 7.37 2.33
N TRP A 58 -5.17 6.31 2.75
CA TRP A 58 -4.77 5.52 3.92
C TRP A 58 -4.22 4.20 3.41
N ILE A 59 -2.94 3.94 3.67
CA ILE A 59 -2.23 2.77 3.16
C ILE A 59 -1.78 1.92 4.33
N GLU A 60 -2.08 0.63 4.25
CA GLU A 60 -1.59 -0.36 5.20
C GLU A 60 -0.75 -1.38 4.45
N LEU A 61 0.47 -1.61 4.91
CA LEU A 61 1.38 -2.58 4.33
C LEU A 61 1.88 -3.52 5.43
N ALA A 62 1.56 -4.79 5.28
CA ALA A 62 2.06 -5.84 6.15
C ALA A 62 3.10 -6.67 5.39
N SER A 63 4.22 -6.96 6.01
CA SER A 63 5.29 -7.76 5.41
C SER A 63 6.11 -8.44 6.49
N ILE A 64 6.69 -9.58 6.16
CA ILE A 64 7.70 -10.22 6.99
C ILE A 64 9.01 -9.48 6.76
N GLY A 65 9.34 -8.55 7.66
CA GLY A 65 10.53 -7.72 7.56
C GLY A 65 10.41 -6.56 6.58
N PHE A 66 11.18 -5.52 6.85
CA PHE A 66 11.32 -4.34 6.01
C PHE A 66 12.79 -4.01 5.87
N ARG A 67 13.25 -3.85 4.62
CA ARG A 67 14.65 -3.51 4.34
C ARG A 67 14.97 -2.06 4.71
N ASN A 68 14.08 -1.13 4.34
CA ASN A 68 14.24 0.29 4.60
C ASN A 68 12.86 0.93 4.67
N LYS A 69 12.36 1.15 5.88
CA LYS A 69 11.00 1.68 6.09
C LYS A 69 10.82 3.07 5.51
N GLN A 70 11.82 3.94 5.64
CA GLN A 70 11.72 5.31 5.12
C GLN A 70 11.60 5.32 3.59
N GLU A 71 12.36 4.48 2.91
CA GLU A 71 12.27 4.34 1.45
C GLU A 71 10.90 3.79 1.05
N VAL A 72 10.40 2.80 1.78
CA VAL A 72 9.08 2.20 1.51
C VAL A 72 7.98 3.25 1.59
N VAL A 73 7.96 4.06 2.64
CA VAL A 73 6.91 5.08 2.80
C VAL A 73 7.03 6.18 1.74
N GLN A 74 8.25 6.52 1.31
CA GLN A 74 8.42 7.46 0.21
C GLN A 74 7.85 6.93 -1.11
N ILE A 75 8.15 5.69 -1.44
CA ILE A 75 7.66 5.04 -2.66
C ILE A 75 6.12 4.96 -2.66
N LEU A 76 5.53 4.56 -1.54
CA LEU A 76 4.07 4.47 -1.42
C LEU A 76 3.40 5.85 -1.46
N THR A 77 4.02 6.85 -0.86
CA THR A 77 3.52 8.23 -0.91
C THR A 77 3.53 8.75 -2.34
N ASP A 78 4.64 8.59 -3.05
CA ASP A 78 4.75 8.99 -4.45
C ASP A 78 3.71 8.28 -5.31
N PHE A 79 3.51 6.99 -5.07
CA PHE A 79 2.51 6.20 -5.78
C PHE A 79 1.10 6.80 -5.61
N ALA A 80 0.74 7.14 -4.37
CA ALA A 80 -0.59 7.69 -4.08
C ALA A 80 -0.79 9.07 -4.69
N VAL A 81 0.23 9.93 -4.64
CA VAL A 81 0.18 11.26 -5.26
C VAL A 81 0.02 11.13 -6.78
N GLU A 82 0.79 10.28 -7.42
CA GLU A 82 0.78 10.13 -8.87
C GLU A 82 -0.48 9.46 -9.40
N ASN A 83 -0.98 8.44 -8.69
CA ASN A 83 -2.06 7.61 -9.22
C ASN A 83 -3.45 8.05 -8.76
N PHE A 84 -3.58 8.64 -7.58
CA PHE A 84 -4.87 9.00 -7.01
C PHE A 84 -5.07 10.50 -6.82
N GLY A 85 -4.06 11.30 -7.15
CA GLY A 85 -4.13 12.74 -6.94
C GLY A 85 -4.15 13.13 -5.47
N ALA A 86 -3.65 12.26 -4.59
CA ALA A 86 -3.61 12.54 -3.16
C ALA A 86 -2.67 13.70 -2.86
N GLU A 87 -3.07 14.55 -1.91
CA GLU A 87 -2.16 15.54 -1.35
C GLU A 87 -1.14 14.82 -0.47
N ARG A 88 0.14 15.13 -0.67
CA ARG A 88 1.23 14.40 -0.01
C ARG A 88 1.08 14.35 1.51
N GLU A 89 0.69 15.46 2.12
CA GLU A 89 0.52 15.52 3.58
C GLU A 89 -0.67 14.70 4.09
N PHE A 90 -1.55 14.26 3.20
CA PHE A 90 -2.69 13.41 3.54
C PHE A 90 -2.55 11.98 3.01
N VAL A 91 -1.32 11.58 2.69
CA VAL A 91 -1.00 10.17 2.50
C VAL A 91 -0.48 9.63 3.83
N CYS A 92 -1.29 8.79 4.46
CA CYS A 92 -0.96 8.20 5.76
C CYS A 92 -0.69 6.72 5.57
N ILE A 93 0.41 6.23 6.16
CA ILE A 93 0.87 4.86 5.94
C ILE A 93 1.14 4.20 7.28
N ALA A 94 0.59 3.00 7.47
CA ALA A 94 0.92 2.14 8.61
C ALA A 94 1.66 0.93 8.08
N LEU A 95 2.83 0.64 8.66
CA LEU A 95 3.62 -0.54 8.35
C LEU A 95 3.46 -1.55 9.47
N ASN A 96 3.21 -2.81 9.09
CA ASN A 96 3.06 -3.91 10.02
C ASN A 96 4.11 -4.96 9.73
N ASP A 97 5.10 -5.05 10.62
CA ASP A 97 6.20 -5.99 10.52
C ASP A 97 5.78 -7.33 11.13
N LEU A 98 5.55 -8.31 10.28
CA LEU A 98 5.03 -9.61 10.68
C LEU A 98 6.17 -10.58 10.98
N SER A 99 5.93 -11.47 11.96
CA SER A 99 6.82 -12.59 12.21
C SER A 99 6.54 -13.70 11.20
N ALA A 100 7.61 -14.30 10.66
CA ALA A 100 7.49 -15.44 9.74
C ALA A 100 6.68 -16.59 10.33
N SER A 101 6.72 -16.77 11.66
CA SER A 101 5.97 -17.82 12.36
C SER A 101 4.46 -17.59 12.37
N ASP A 102 4.02 -16.38 12.00
CA ASP A 102 2.60 -15.99 12.03
C ASP A 102 1.99 -15.84 10.64
N VAL A 103 2.76 -16.12 9.59
CA VAL A 103 2.30 -15.94 8.20
C VAL A 103 2.44 -17.25 7.45
N ALA A 104 1.38 -17.60 6.73
CA ALA A 104 1.33 -18.83 5.95
C ALA A 104 1.03 -18.55 4.48
N HIS A 105 1.51 -19.44 3.62
CA HIS A 105 1.24 -19.43 2.20
C HIS A 105 0.97 -20.86 1.75
N GLY A 106 -0.15 -21.09 1.06
CA GLY A 106 -0.50 -22.42 0.57
C GLY A 106 -0.58 -23.47 1.66
N GLY A 107 -0.97 -23.07 2.87
CA GLY A 107 -1.12 -23.99 4.00
C GLY A 107 0.16 -24.25 4.79
N HIS A 108 1.25 -23.53 4.51
CA HIS A 108 2.53 -23.70 5.20
C HIS A 108 3.00 -22.38 5.79
N LEU A 109 3.41 -22.43 7.05
CA LEU A 109 4.02 -21.26 7.72
C LEU A 109 5.40 -20.96 7.13
N PHE A 110 5.76 -19.67 7.10
CA PHE A 110 7.08 -19.24 6.63
C PHE A 110 8.19 -19.49 7.67
N GLY A 111 7.84 -19.61 8.92
CA GLY A 111 8.81 -19.85 9.97
C GLY A 111 8.45 -20.90 10.98
#